data_68f764094d2aba51856350d224ac8dd6
#
_entry.id   68f764094d2aba51856350d224ac8dd6
#
_cell.length_a   1.000
_cell.length_b   1.000
_cell.length_c   1.000
_cell.angle_alpha   90.00
_cell.angle_beta   90.00
_cell.angle_gamma   90.00
#
_symmetry.space_group_name_H-M   'P 1'
#
loop_
_entity.id
_entity.type
_entity.pdbx_description
1 polymer ?
#
loop_
_entity_poly.entity_id
_entity_poly.type
_entity_poly.pdbx_seq_one_letter_code
_entity_poly.pdbx_strand_id
1 'polypeptide(L)'
;KIARSFILPEQLEEHGITADHVELSDECLTFLIESYTREAGVRTLKREVASVLRWVAKEVAADRVTEKVILTPAKIEEIRGPIQFFSEVAERTALSGVATGLAWTATGGDILFIEATKMKGKGNMKLTGSLGDVMKESVGVASSYIRASARDVGIDEDVFENIDIHVHVPSGAIPKDGPSAGVTMLTAIVSLLTGITVDNELAMTGEVTLRGAVLPVGGIKEKVLAAHRAGIKRVILPSKNRKDLPDVPEEVRKEMEFHFCSRMEEVLGIALGADKLAARKAQVEADIAARLAEKEAKKQGRAANPEAQA
;
A
#
# COMPACT_ATOMS: atom_id res chain seq x y z
N LYS A 1 -6.70 -23.31 6.74
CA LYS A 1 -6.69 -24.80 6.60
C LYS A 1 -5.67 -25.46 7.54
N ILE A 2 -4.36 -25.18 7.48
CA ILE A 2 -3.35 -25.81 8.35
C ILE A 2 -3.70 -25.67 9.84
N ALA A 3 -4.08 -24.47 10.28
CA ALA A 3 -4.44 -24.22 11.67
C ALA A 3 -5.61 -25.13 12.14
N ARG A 4 -6.65 -25.24 11.33
CA ARG A 4 -7.85 -26.04 11.65
C ARG A 4 -7.58 -27.54 11.57
N SER A 5 -6.84 -27.99 10.54
CA SER A 5 -6.66 -29.41 10.27
C SER A 5 -5.56 -30.08 11.11
N PHE A 6 -4.57 -29.31 11.57
CA PHE A 6 -3.39 -29.87 12.25
C PHE A 6 -3.10 -29.20 13.58
N ILE A 7 -3.00 -27.85 13.64
CA ILE A 7 -2.58 -27.16 14.86
C ILE A 7 -3.63 -27.27 15.96
N LEU A 8 -4.89 -27.01 15.64
CA LEU A 8 -5.97 -27.01 16.65
C LEU A 8 -6.18 -28.40 17.27
N PRO A 9 -6.30 -29.51 16.51
CA PRO A 9 -6.41 -30.85 17.10
C PRO A 9 -5.22 -31.22 17.96
N GLU A 10 -4.00 -30.98 17.49
CA GLU A 10 -2.76 -31.26 18.24
C GLU A 10 -2.73 -30.47 19.56
N GLN A 11 -3.09 -29.21 19.53
CA GLN A 11 -3.06 -28.36 20.73
C GLN A 11 -4.20 -28.67 21.72
N LEU A 12 -5.35 -29.13 21.27
CA LEU A 12 -6.40 -29.64 22.13
C LEU A 12 -5.92 -30.88 22.92
N GLU A 13 -5.30 -31.84 22.22
CA GLU A 13 -4.75 -33.05 22.81
C GLU A 13 -3.61 -32.72 23.81
N GLU A 14 -2.65 -31.90 23.44
CA GLU A 14 -1.52 -31.47 24.29
C GLU A 14 -1.97 -30.81 25.60
N HIS A 15 -3.12 -30.12 25.60
CA HIS A 15 -3.65 -29.43 26.79
C HIS A 15 -4.75 -30.22 27.51
N GLY A 16 -5.06 -31.43 27.07
CA GLY A 16 -6.05 -32.31 27.72
C GLY A 16 -7.50 -31.80 27.66
N ILE A 17 -7.83 -30.99 26.65
CA ILE A 17 -9.19 -30.47 26.42
C ILE A 17 -9.72 -30.94 25.06
N THR A 18 -11.04 -30.89 24.90
CA THR A 18 -11.73 -31.34 23.68
C THR A 18 -12.54 -30.21 23.05
N ALA A 19 -13.11 -30.48 21.89
CA ALA A 19 -14.04 -29.55 21.25
C ALA A 19 -15.34 -29.29 22.05
N ASP A 20 -15.61 -30.11 23.07
CA ASP A 20 -16.73 -29.86 23.98
C ASP A 20 -16.41 -28.78 25.02
N HIS A 21 -15.13 -28.56 25.32
CA HIS A 21 -14.68 -27.55 26.27
C HIS A 21 -14.53 -26.17 25.63
N VAL A 22 -14.20 -26.11 24.32
CA VAL A 22 -13.87 -24.83 23.65
C VAL A 22 -14.32 -24.80 22.21
N GLU A 23 -14.74 -23.63 21.77
CA GLU A 23 -14.97 -23.30 20.37
C GLU A 23 -14.05 -22.17 19.91
N LEU A 24 -13.20 -22.48 18.93
CA LEU A 24 -12.31 -21.53 18.27
C LEU A 24 -12.73 -21.44 16.80
N SER A 25 -13.47 -20.40 16.43
CA SER A 25 -13.99 -20.15 15.08
C SER A 25 -12.88 -19.83 14.09
N ASP A 26 -13.18 -19.87 12.78
CA ASP A 26 -12.24 -19.43 11.73
C ASP A 26 -11.97 -17.94 11.83
N GLU A 27 -12.93 -17.13 12.25
CA GLU A 27 -12.77 -15.71 12.55
C GLU A 27 -11.71 -15.49 13.64
N CYS A 28 -11.78 -16.25 14.73
CA CYS A 28 -10.79 -16.18 15.82
C CYS A 28 -9.40 -16.66 15.41
N LEU A 29 -9.31 -17.68 14.55
CA LEU A 29 -8.03 -18.11 13.98
C LEU A 29 -7.44 -17.03 13.06
N THR A 30 -8.25 -16.38 12.24
CA THR A 30 -7.85 -15.26 11.40
C THR A 30 -7.39 -14.09 12.26
N PHE A 31 -8.13 -13.74 13.30
CA PHE A 31 -7.76 -12.71 14.26
C PHE A 31 -6.41 -12.98 14.93
N LEU A 32 -6.14 -14.22 15.35
CA LEU A 32 -4.82 -14.61 15.90
C LEU A 32 -3.69 -14.45 14.88
N ILE A 33 -3.94 -14.84 13.61
CA ILE A 33 -2.95 -14.71 12.53
C ILE A 33 -2.63 -13.23 12.28
N GLU A 34 -3.63 -12.40 12.12
CA GLU A 34 -3.47 -10.99 11.73
C GLU A 34 -2.96 -10.11 12.86
N SER A 35 -3.39 -10.39 14.10
CA SER A 35 -3.15 -9.51 15.24
C SER A 35 -1.96 -9.93 16.11
N TYR A 36 -1.55 -11.21 16.06
CA TYR A 36 -0.50 -11.75 16.96
C TYR A 36 0.63 -12.51 16.25
N THR A 37 0.57 -12.65 14.91
CA THR A 37 1.65 -13.32 14.17
C THR A 37 2.14 -12.50 12.99
N ARG A 38 3.44 -12.60 12.69
CA ARG A 38 4.07 -12.01 11.52
C ARG A 38 5.19 -12.93 11.04
N GLU A 39 4.82 -14.03 10.40
CA GLU A 39 5.75 -15.09 10.02
C GLU A 39 5.37 -15.73 8.67
N ALA A 40 6.36 -16.28 7.97
CA ALA A 40 6.13 -17.05 6.73
C ALA A 40 5.64 -18.49 7.00
N GLY A 41 5.81 -18.99 8.22
CA GLY A 41 5.43 -20.33 8.66
C GLY A 41 4.20 -20.33 9.55
N VAL A 42 4.13 -21.31 10.45
CA VAL A 42 3.01 -21.49 11.41
C VAL A 42 3.50 -21.72 12.85
N ARG A 43 4.78 -21.48 13.13
CA ARG A 43 5.37 -21.77 14.46
C ARG A 43 4.86 -20.82 15.52
N THR A 44 4.79 -19.52 15.20
CA THR A 44 4.23 -18.51 16.11
C THR A 44 2.73 -18.72 16.27
N LEU A 45 2.00 -18.98 15.18
CA LEU A 45 0.58 -19.30 15.24
C LEU A 45 0.30 -20.50 16.16
N LYS A 46 1.09 -21.58 16.05
CA LYS A 46 0.97 -22.72 16.96
C LYS A 46 1.12 -22.30 18.43
N ARG A 47 2.08 -21.43 18.73
CA ARG A 47 2.30 -20.91 20.09
C ARG A 47 1.15 -20.02 20.59
N GLU A 48 0.57 -19.21 19.72
CA GLU A 48 -0.56 -18.34 20.04
C GLU A 48 -1.81 -19.17 20.32
N VAL A 49 -2.12 -20.16 19.48
CA VAL A 49 -3.21 -21.13 19.69
C VAL A 49 -3.00 -21.88 21.00
N ALA A 50 -1.80 -22.42 21.25
CA ALA A 50 -1.44 -23.08 22.48
C ALA A 50 -1.65 -22.19 23.72
N SER A 51 -1.31 -20.92 23.64
CA SER A 51 -1.48 -19.98 24.75
C SER A 51 -2.96 -19.74 25.09
N VAL A 52 -3.82 -19.60 24.09
CA VAL A 52 -5.26 -19.43 24.29
C VAL A 52 -5.88 -20.70 24.85
N LEU A 53 -5.55 -21.87 24.29
CA LEU A 53 -6.09 -23.15 24.76
C LEU A 53 -5.59 -23.52 26.17
N ARG A 54 -4.36 -23.15 26.54
CA ARG A 54 -3.85 -23.33 27.89
C ARG A 54 -4.64 -22.51 28.91
N TRP A 55 -5.05 -21.29 28.55
CA TRP A 55 -5.93 -20.50 29.41
C TRP A 55 -7.26 -21.24 29.63
N VAL A 56 -7.90 -21.76 28.55
CA VAL A 56 -9.13 -22.55 28.66
C VAL A 56 -8.94 -23.77 29.53
N ALA A 57 -7.88 -24.56 29.31
CA ALA A 57 -7.55 -25.72 30.11
C ALA A 57 -7.41 -25.41 31.61
N LYS A 58 -6.78 -24.28 31.93
CA LYS A 58 -6.64 -23.79 33.31
C LYS A 58 -8.00 -23.44 33.92
N GLU A 59 -8.90 -22.79 33.17
CA GLU A 59 -10.23 -22.43 33.67
C GLU A 59 -11.11 -23.68 33.91
N VAL A 60 -11.04 -24.65 32.99
CA VAL A 60 -11.73 -25.95 33.12
C VAL A 60 -11.19 -26.73 34.31
N ALA A 61 -9.87 -26.86 34.44
CA ALA A 61 -9.24 -27.59 35.56
C ALA A 61 -9.47 -26.96 36.95
N ALA A 62 -9.79 -25.68 36.99
CA ALA A 62 -10.12 -24.96 38.21
C ALA A 62 -11.64 -24.91 38.50
N ASP A 63 -12.45 -25.66 37.76
CA ASP A 63 -13.93 -25.71 37.85
C ASP A 63 -14.59 -24.31 37.78
N ARG A 64 -13.91 -23.35 37.10
CA ARG A 64 -14.44 -22.00 36.91
C ARG A 64 -15.33 -21.89 35.69
N VAL A 65 -15.25 -22.84 34.77
CA VAL A 65 -16.07 -22.95 33.57
C VAL A 65 -16.65 -24.33 33.48
N THR A 66 -17.99 -24.43 33.51
CA THR A 66 -18.75 -25.69 33.42
C THR A 66 -19.40 -25.87 32.04
N GLU A 67 -19.44 -24.81 31.24
CA GLU A 67 -19.99 -24.81 29.89
C GLU A 67 -18.88 -24.62 28.86
N LYS A 68 -19.21 -24.91 27.59
CA LYS A 68 -18.29 -24.72 26.46
C LYS A 68 -17.87 -23.24 26.32
N VAL A 69 -16.57 -22.99 26.37
CA VAL A 69 -16.02 -21.64 26.16
C VAL A 69 -16.07 -21.28 24.69
N ILE A 70 -16.86 -20.29 24.33
CA ILE A 70 -16.88 -19.70 22.98
C ILE A 70 -15.86 -18.57 22.97
N LEU A 71 -14.77 -18.76 22.21
CA LEU A 71 -13.75 -17.73 22.04
C LEU A 71 -14.23 -16.69 21.03
N THR A 72 -14.04 -15.43 21.37
CA THR A 72 -14.28 -14.28 20.48
C THR A 72 -12.98 -13.48 20.35
N PRO A 73 -12.81 -12.63 19.31
CA PRO A 73 -11.66 -11.72 19.20
C PRO A 73 -11.40 -10.94 20.50
N ALA A 74 -12.44 -10.38 21.11
CA ALA A 74 -12.31 -9.65 22.38
C ALA A 74 -11.79 -10.54 23.52
N LYS A 75 -12.28 -11.80 23.62
CA LYS A 75 -11.81 -12.75 24.63
C LYS A 75 -10.36 -13.18 24.38
N ILE A 76 -9.98 -13.32 23.13
CA ILE A 76 -8.58 -13.59 22.77
C ILE A 76 -7.67 -12.43 23.17
N GLU A 77 -8.10 -11.18 22.95
CA GLU A 77 -7.35 -9.99 23.39
C GLU A 77 -7.22 -9.91 24.91
N GLU A 78 -8.28 -10.23 25.66
CA GLU A 78 -8.22 -10.34 27.12
C GLU A 78 -7.16 -11.37 27.59
N ILE A 79 -7.09 -12.52 26.91
CA ILE A 79 -6.19 -13.63 27.25
C ILE A 79 -4.73 -13.31 26.84
N ARG A 80 -4.55 -12.74 25.64
CA ARG A 80 -3.23 -12.52 25.03
C ARG A 80 -2.61 -11.17 25.32
N GLY A 81 -3.41 -10.23 25.81
CA GLY A 81 -3.03 -8.83 25.95
C GLY A 81 -3.21 -8.04 24.65
N PRO A 82 -2.73 -6.78 24.61
CA PRO A 82 -2.97 -5.88 23.48
C PRO A 82 -2.55 -6.46 22.12
N ILE A 83 -3.29 -6.11 21.10
CA ILE A 83 -2.99 -6.43 19.70
C ILE A 83 -1.56 -5.97 19.36
N GLN A 84 -0.76 -6.86 18.77
CA GLN A 84 0.64 -6.61 18.42
C GLN A 84 0.80 -6.03 17.00
N PHE A 85 -0.11 -6.38 16.10
CA PHE A 85 -0.07 -5.96 14.69
C PHE A 85 -1.42 -5.40 14.27
N PHE A 86 -1.42 -4.16 13.77
CA PHE A 86 -2.61 -3.46 13.29
C PHE A 86 -2.62 -3.43 11.77
N SER A 87 -3.81 -3.50 11.17
CA SER A 87 -4.00 -3.21 9.74
C SER A 87 -4.16 -1.70 9.57
N GLU A 88 -3.11 -1.03 9.11
CA GLU A 88 -3.05 0.44 8.98
C GLU A 88 -3.52 0.95 7.60
N VAL A 89 -4.01 0.06 6.73
CA VAL A 89 -4.25 0.40 5.31
C VAL A 89 -5.29 1.51 5.15
N ALA A 90 -6.42 1.41 5.82
CA ALA A 90 -7.52 2.36 5.65
C ALA A 90 -7.23 3.77 6.20
N GLU A 91 -6.48 3.86 7.32
CA GLU A 91 -6.17 5.15 7.95
C GLU A 91 -5.10 5.91 7.16
N ARG A 92 -4.08 5.22 6.65
CA ARG A 92 -2.94 5.86 5.97
C ARG A 92 -3.27 6.37 4.57
N THR A 93 -4.19 5.75 3.86
CA THR A 93 -4.50 6.08 2.46
C THR A 93 -5.60 7.14 2.28
N ALA A 94 -6.12 7.70 3.36
CA ALA A 94 -7.14 8.76 3.30
C ALA A 94 -6.63 10.11 2.76
N LEU A 95 -5.32 10.29 2.69
CA LEU A 95 -4.67 11.54 2.27
C LEU A 95 -4.07 11.42 0.86
N SER A 96 -4.09 12.51 0.11
CA SER A 96 -3.32 12.60 -1.14
C SER A 96 -1.82 12.53 -0.85
N GLY A 97 -1.07 11.87 -1.73
CA GLY A 97 0.35 11.65 -1.56
C GLY A 97 0.70 10.30 -0.90
N VAL A 98 -0.28 9.45 -0.62
CA VAL A 98 -0.05 8.11 -0.08
C VAL A 98 -0.50 7.06 -1.08
N ALA A 99 0.33 6.03 -1.28
CA ALA A 99 0.01 4.88 -2.12
C ALA A 99 0.50 3.58 -1.48
N THR A 100 -0.24 2.49 -1.70
CA THR A 100 0.12 1.17 -1.19
C THR A 100 0.84 0.34 -2.24
N GLY A 101 2.07 -0.02 -1.94
CA GLY A 101 2.90 -0.91 -2.74
C GLY A 101 2.97 -2.31 -2.15
N LEU A 102 3.59 -3.20 -2.91
CA LEU A 102 3.82 -4.59 -2.52
C LEU A 102 5.31 -4.92 -2.58
N ALA A 103 5.83 -5.46 -1.49
CA ALA A 103 7.21 -5.91 -1.36
C ALA A 103 7.29 -7.43 -1.20
N TRP A 104 8.40 -7.98 -1.66
CA TRP A 104 8.80 -9.34 -1.34
C TRP A 104 9.92 -9.30 -0.28
N THR A 105 9.83 -10.15 0.73
CA THR A 105 10.83 -10.28 1.79
C THR A 105 11.17 -11.75 2.01
N ALA A 106 12.25 -12.03 2.72
CA ALA A 106 12.65 -13.40 3.07
C ALA A 106 11.58 -14.17 3.87
N THR A 107 10.67 -13.43 4.54
CA THR A 107 9.56 -13.99 5.32
C THR A 107 8.24 -14.07 4.52
N GLY A 108 8.27 -13.72 3.24
CA GLY A 108 7.09 -13.70 2.35
C GLY A 108 6.82 -12.30 1.78
N GLY A 109 5.59 -12.07 1.30
CA GLY A 109 5.17 -10.75 0.86
C GLY A 109 4.76 -9.84 2.03
N ASP A 110 4.93 -8.54 1.83
CA ASP A 110 4.47 -7.50 2.77
C ASP A 110 3.88 -6.31 2.00
N ILE A 111 3.03 -5.52 2.66
CA ILE A 111 2.57 -4.25 2.12
C ILE A 111 3.58 -3.15 2.43
N LEU A 112 3.66 -2.18 1.54
CA LEU A 112 4.61 -1.08 1.63
C LEU A 112 3.87 0.24 1.41
N PHE A 113 3.76 1.04 2.43
CA PHE A 113 3.23 2.40 2.27
C PHE A 113 4.32 3.32 1.72
N ILE A 114 3.95 4.15 0.76
CA ILE A 114 4.79 5.22 0.24
C ILE A 114 4.07 6.52 0.49
N GLU A 115 4.70 7.39 1.25
CA GLU A 115 4.17 8.68 1.64
C GLU A 115 5.00 9.78 0.97
N ALA A 116 4.32 10.68 0.28
CA ALA A 116 4.94 11.86 -0.33
C ALA A 116 4.34 13.13 0.28
N THR A 117 5.17 14.12 0.57
CA THR A 117 4.75 15.44 0.99
C THR A 117 5.51 16.51 0.24
N LYS A 118 4.94 17.72 0.15
CA LYS A 118 5.54 18.87 -0.51
C LYS A 118 5.71 20.03 0.44
N MET A 119 6.79 20.78 0.25
CA MET A 119 7.08 21.99 1.01
C MET A 119 7.62 23.06 0.06
N LYS A 120 7.60 24.32 0.47
CA LYS A 120 8.24 25.41 -0.30
C LYS A 120 9.74 25.10 -0.47
N GLY A 121 10.23 25.19 -1.71
CA GLY A 121 11.60 24.79 -2.01
C GLY A 121 12.07 25.24 -3.38
N LYS A 122 13.03 24.52 -3.95
CA LYS A 122 13.70 24.84 -5.23
C LYS A 122 13.75 23.63 -6.17
N GLY A 123 12.81 22.69 -6.05
CA GLY A 123 12.74 21.50 -6.90
C GLY A 123 13.55 20.31 -6.40
N ASN A 124 14.00 20.30 -5.15
CA ASN A 124 14.76 19.19 -4.60
C ASN A 124 13.84 18.01 -4.21
N MET A 125 14.41 16.80 -4.29
CA MET A 125 13.75 15.60 -3.79
C MET A 125 14.52 15.00 -2.62
N LYS A 126 13.82 14.82 -1.48
CA LYS A 126 14.36 14.17 -0.30
C LYS A 126 13.77 12.76 -0.18
N LEU A 127 14.62 11.79 0.14
CA LEU A 127 14.23 10.39 0.27
C LEU A 127 14.61 9.87 1.66
N THR A 128 13.68 9.18 2.34
CA THR A 128 13.92 8.55 3.64
C THR A 128 13.19 7.20 3.75
N GLY A 129 13.60 6.35 4.69
CA GLY A 129 13.00 5.03 4.92
C GLY A 129 13.96 3.86 4.71
N SER A 130 15.28 4.09 4.86
CA SER A 130 16.32 3.06 4.67
C SER A 130 16.28 2.42 3.27
N LEU A 131 16.27 3.30 2.24
CA LEU A 131 16.17 2.90 0.84
C LEU A 131 17.57 2.57 0.30
N GLY A 132 17.70 1.42 -0.35
CA GLY A 132 18.88 1.05 -1.14
C GLY A 132 19.00 1.86 -2.43
N ASP A 133 20.10 1.68 -3.13
CA ASP A 133 20.43 2.53 -4.28
C ASP A 133 19.51 2.28 -5.47
N VAL A 134 19.10 1.04 -5.73
CA VAL A 134 18.15 0.71 -6.81
C VAL A 134 16.79 1.36 -6.57
N MET A 135 16.33 1.39 -5.32
CA MET A 135 15.06 2.04 -4.97
C MET A 135 15.15 3.57 -5.09
N LYS A 136 16.28 4.19 -4.72
CA LYS A 136 16.53 5.63 -4.92
C LYS A 136 16.56 5.99 -6.41
N GLU A 137 17.21 5.17 -7.23
CA GLU A 137 17.23 5.33 -8.68
C GLU A 137 15.82 5.24 -9.27
N SER A 138 15.00 4.29 -8.81
CA SER A 138 13.61 4.15 -9.21
C SER A 138 12.77 5.41 -8.92
N VAL A 139 12.99 6.09 -7.77
CA VAL A 139 12.37 7.39 -7.49
C VAL A 139 12.85 8.46 -8.46
N GLY A 140 14.14 8.46 -8.81
CA GLY A 140 14.70 9.37 -9.82
C GLY A 140 14.03 9.21 -11.19
N VAL A 141 13.82 7.97 -11.63
CA VAL A 141 13.10 7.65 -12.86
C VAL A 141 11.65 8.13 -12.80
N ALA A 142 10.94 7.86 -11.69
CA ALA A 142 9.57 8.30 -11.47
C ALA A 142 9.46 9.84 -11.53
N SER A 143 10.36 10.55 -10.85
CA SER A 143 10.41 12.03 -10.86
C SER A 143 10.65 12.59 -12.25
N SER A 144 11.58 12.01 -12.99
CA SER A 144 11.89 12.43 -14.36
C SER A 144 10.71 12.23 -15.31
N TYR A 145 10.00 11.09 -15.20
CA TYR A 145 8.80 10.84 -15.98
C TYR A 145 7.69 11.85 -15.65
N ILE A 146 7.43 12.10 -14.35
CA ILE A 146 6.40 13.05 -13.93
C ILE A 146 6.68 14.45 -14.48
N ARG A 147 7.93 14.93 -14.39
CA ARG A 147 8.34 16.23 -14.92
C ARG A 147 8.17 16.31 -16.43
N ALA A 148 8.57 15.26 -17.17
CA ALA A 148 8.47 15.20 -18.63
C ALA A 148 7.01 15.10 -19.12
N SER A 149 6.10 14.56 -18.32
CA SER A 149 4.69 14.32 -18.66
C SER A 149 3.74 15.13 -17.76
N ALA A 150 4.20 16.23 -17.18
CA ALA A 150 3.47 16.96 -16.13
C ALA A 150 2.03 17.29 -16.55
N ARG A 151 1.84 17.92 -17.72
CA ARG A 151 0.50 18.26 -18.26
C ARG A 151 -0.36 17.04 -18.50
N ASP A 152 0.25 15.97 -19.01
CA ASP A 152 -0.46 14.71 -19.30
C ASP A 152 -1.00 14.04 -18.04
N VAL A 153 -0.40 14.31 -16.89
CA VAL A 153 -0.85 13.80 -15.59
C VAL A 153 -1.57 14.85 -14.72
N GLY A 154 -1.93 16.00 -15.29
CA GLY A 154 -2.69 17.06 -14.62
C GLY A 154 -1.88 17.88 -13.62
N ILE A 155 -0.62 18.14 -13.93
CA ILE A 155 0.31 18.92 -13.10
C ILE A 155 0.82 20.12 -13.91
N ASP A 156 0.84 21.30 -13.28
CA ASP A 156 1.50 22.50 -13.82
C ASP A 156 3.02 22.38 -13.67
N GLU A 157 3.77 22.52 -14.76
CA GLU A 157 5.23 22.39 -14.79
C GLU A 157 5.92 23.34 -13.83
N ASP A 158 5.39 24.58 -13.66
CA ASP A 158 5.97 25.61 -12.80
C ASP A 158 6.02 25.19 -11.32
N VAL A 159 5.24 24.18 -10.91
CA VAL A 159 5.21 23.70 -9.53
C VAL A 159 6.59 23.18 -9.09
N PHE A 160 7.32 22.53 -10.00
CA PHE A 160 8.60 21.89 -9.67
C PHE A 160 9.73 22.88 -9.35
N GLU A 161 9.61 24.14 -9.73
CA GLU A 161 10.60 25.17 -9.40
C GLU A 161 10.41 25.78 -8.00
N ASN A 162 9.21 25.61 -7.43
CA ASN A 162 8.77 26.31 -6.22
C ASN A 162 8.56 25.39 -5.01
N ILE A 163 8.68 24.08 -5.19
CA ILE A 163 8.48 23.11 -4.10
C ILE A 163 9.64 22.12 -4.05
N ASP A 164 9.95 21.66 -2.83
CA ASP A 164 10.68 20.43 -2.59
C ASP A 164 9.69 19.32 -2.28
N ILE A 165 9.99 18.09 -2.72
CA ILE A 165 9.19 16.89 -2.46
C ILE A 165 9.97 15.96 -1.53
N HIS A 166 9.32 15.48 -0.49
CA HIS A 166 9.88 14.46 0.38
C HIS A 166 9.08 13.16 0.22
N VAL A 167 9.75 12.10 -0.21
CA VAL A 167 9.19 10.73 -0.27
C VAL A 167 9.74 9.93 0.89
N HIS A 168 8.85 9.36 1.68
CA HIS A 168 9.16 8.53 2.83
C HIS A 168 8.55 7.15 2.68
N VAL A 169 9.32 6.12 3.00
CA VAL A 169 8.83 4.74 3.10
C VAL A 169 8.98 4.30 4.54
N PRO A 170 7.88 4.23 5.32
CA PRO A 170 7.89 3.86 6.74
C PRO A 170 8.58 2.53 7.04
N SER A 171 8.77 2.24 8.34
CA SER A 171 9.53 1.07 8.83
C SER A 171 11.01 1.13 8.46
N GLY A 172 11.67 2.25 8.77
CA GLY A 172 13.09 2.52 8.45
C GLY A 172 14.10 1.53 9.05
N ALA A 173 13.71 0.75 10.05
CA ALA A 173 14.53 -0.33 10.63
C ALA A 173 14.75 -1.51 9.66
N ILE A 174 13.91 -1.66 8.64
CA ILE A 174 14.00 -2.71 7.63
C ILE A 174 14.55 -2.09 6.34
N PRO A 175 15.76 -2.45 5.89
CA PRO A 175 16.29 -2.02 4.60
C PRO A 175 15.37 -2.44 3.46
N LYS A 176 15.15 -1.54 2.51
CA LYS A 176 14.29 -1.75 1.35
C LYS A 176 15.07 -1.44 0.09
N ASP A 177 15.10 -2.36 -0.85
CA ASP A 177 15.76 -2.14 -2.14
C ASP A 177 15.00 -2.85 -3.26
N GLY A 178 15.25 -2.40 -4.50
CA GLY A 178 14.67 -2.96 -5.71
C GLY A 178 13.77 -2.00 -6.48
N PRO A 179 13.56 -2.26 -7.79
CA PRO A 179 12.85 -1.35 -8.68
C PRO A 179 11.32 -1.50 -8.62
N SER A 180 10.80 -2.54 -7.96
CA SER A 180 9.38 -2.94 -8.02
C SER A 180 8.40 -1.96 -7.35
N ALA A 181 8.91 -0.97 -6.62
CA ALA A 181 8.12 0.10 -6.02
C ALA A 181 7.95 1.34 -6.92
N GLY A 182 8.58 1.38 -8.10
CA GLY A 182 8.59 2.53 -9.00
C GLY A 182 7.20 3.02 -9.38
N VAL A 183 6.30 2.10 -9.72
CA VAL A 183 4.89 2.39 -10.02
C VAL A 183 4.20 3.05 -8.83
N THR A 184 4.40 2.54 -7.63
CA THR A 184 3.79 3.07 -6.40
C THR A 184 4.34 4.45 -6.04
N MET A 185 5.65 4.65 -6.16
CA MET A 185 6.31 5.94 -5.89
C MET A 185 5.82 7.02 -6.84
N LEU A 186 5.74 6.70 -8.13
CA LEU A 186 5.20 7.60 -9.14
C LEU A 186 3.74 7.98 -8.81
N THR A 187 2.91 7.00 -8.50
CA THR A 187 1.49 7.21 -8.16
C THR A 187 1.34 8.08 -6.92
N ALA A 188 2.13 7.86 -5.86
CA ALA A 188 2.10 8.68 -4.66
C ALA A 188 2.48 10.15 -4.95
N ILE A 189 3.51 10.39 -5.78
CA ILE A 189 3.92 11.75 -6.14
C ILE A 189 2.85 12.43 -7.00
N VAL A 190 2.26 11.74 -7.98
CA VAL A 190 1.16 12.31 -8.80
C VAL A 190 -0.06 12.59 -7.93
N SER A 191 -0.43 11.69 -7.03
CA SER A 191 -1.50 11.91 -6.06
C SER A 191 -1.27 13.18 -5.23
N LEU A 192 -0.05 13.37 -4.70
CA LEU A 192 0.35 14.56 -3.95
C LEU A 192 0.18 15.84 -4.76
N LEU A 193 0.65 15.85 -6.01
CA LEU A 193 0.72 17.06 -6.84
C LEU A 193 -0.64 17.41 -7.44
N THR A 194 -1.47 16.41 -7.73
CA THR A 194 -2.83 16.62 -8.22
C THR A 194 -3.85 16.88 -7.11
N GLY A 195 -3.54 16.46 -5.86
CA GLY A 195 -4.48 16.47 -4.73
C GLY A 195 -5.52 15.35 -4.78
N ILE A 196 -5.40 14.39 -5.71
CA ILE A 196 -6.33 13.26 -5.85
C ILE A 196 -5.83 12.10 -4.99
N THR A 197 -6.67 11.61 -4.07
CA THR A 197 -6.34 10.45 -3.22
C THR A 197 -6.31 9.16 -4.03
N VAL A 198 -5.38 8.27 -3.70
CA VAL A 198 -5.34 6.90 -4.22
C VAL A 198 -6.44 6.08 -3.54
N ASP A 199 -7.02 5.14 -4.28
CA ASP A 199 -8.00 4.19 -3.73
C ASP A 199 -7.38 3.35 -2.61
N ASN A 200 -8.03 3.32 -1.45
CA ASN A 200 -7.54 2.64 -0.25
C ASN A 200 -7.64 1.10 -0.32
N GLU A 201 -8.47 0.55 -1.19
CA GLU A 201 -8.57 -0.89 -1.42
C GLU A 201 -7.62 -1.38 -2.53
N LEU A 202 -6.70 -0.51 -3.00
CA LEU A 202 -5.80 -0.78 -4.12
C LEU A 202 -4.33 -0.86 -3.66
N ALA A 203 -3.64 -1.91 -4.06
CA ALA A 203 -2.19 -1.98 -4.00
C ALA A 203 -1.58 -2.17 -5.39
N MET A 204 -0.30 -1.86 -5.53
CA MET A 204 0.36 -1.95 -6.82
C MET A 204 1.82 -2.38 -6.72
N THR A 205 2.33 -2.96 -7.78
CA THR A 205 3.76 -3.26 -7.94
C THR A 205 4.14 -3.17 -9.40
N GLY A 206 5.37 -2.77 -9.67
CA GLY A 206 5.91 -2.68 -11.02
C GLY A 206 7.12 -1.77 -11.06
N GLU A 207 8.03 -2.05 -11.97
CA GLU A 207 9.11 -1.14 -12.32
C GLU A 207 8.62 -0.17 -13.38
N VAL A 208 9.07 1.09 -13.33
CA VAL A 208 8.70 2.12 -14.29
C VAL A 208 9.92 2.57 -15.08
N THR A 209 9.75 2.84 -16.38
CA THR A 209 10.78 3.42 -17.23
C THR A 209 10.59 4.93 -17.41
N LEU A 210 11.62 5.63 -17.89
CA LEU A 210 11.55 7.05 -18.25
C LEU A 210 10.48 7.38 -19.30
N ARG A 211 9.96 6.38 -20.00
CA ARG A 211 8.90 6.51 -21.01
C ARG A 211 7.53 6.05 -20.52
N GLY A 212 7.40 5.78 -19.19
CA GLY A 212 6.15 5.36 -18.58
C GLY A 212 5.73 3.91 -18.87
N ALA A 213 6.62 3.08 -19.40
CA ALA A 213 6.33 1.65 -19.53
C ALA A 213 6.41 0.98 -18.16
N VAL A 214 5.48 0.06 -17.90
CA VAL A 214 5.44 -0.76 -16.69
C VAL A 214 6.08 -2.11 -16.97
N LEU A 215 7.21 -2.38 -16.31
CA LEU A 215 8.01 -3.59 -16.50
C LEU A 215 7.66 -4.66 -15.45
N PRO A 216 7.82 -5.94 -15.80
CA PRO A 216 7.52 -7.07 -14.94
C PRO A 216 8.48 -7.14 -13.75
N VAL A 217 7.97 -7.67 -12.63
CA VAL A 217 8.69 -7.81 -11.36
C VAL A 217 8.55 -9.21 -10.80
N GLY A 218 9.43 -9.59 -9.87
CA GLY A 218 9.36 -10.89 -9.18
C GLY A 218 8.43 -10.90 -7.98
N GLY A 219 8.20 -12.13 -7.44
CA GLY A 219 7.49 -12.33 -6.17
C GLY A 219 5.98 -12.03 -6.24
N ILE A 220 5.33 -12.23 -7.40
CA ILE A 220 3.91 -11.91 -7.59
C ILE A 220 3.01 -12.69 -6.63
N LYS A 221 3.25 -13.99 -6.47
CA LYS A 221 2.47 -14.82 -5.55
C LYS A 221 2.50 -14.28 -4.13
N GLU A 222 3.69 -14.04 -3.59
CA GLU A 222 3.89 -13.54 -2.22
C GLU A 222 3.30 -12.14 -2.05
N LYS A 223 3.46 -11.27 -3.02
CA LYS A 223 2.91 -9.91 -3.04
C LYS A 223 1.39 -9.90 -3.03
N VAL A 224 0.75 -10.74 -3.85
CA VAL A 224 -0.71 -10.86 -3.91
C VAL A 224 -1.24 -11.45 -2.60
N LEU A 225 -0.57 -12.46 -2.05
CA LEU A 225 -0.95 -13.01 -0.74
C LEU A 225 -0.83 -12.00 0.40
N ALA A 226 0.15 -11.10 0.34
CA ALA A 226 0.28 -10.01 1.30
C ALA A 226 -0.86 -8.99 1.17
N ALA A 227 -1.20 -8.59 -0.05
CA ALA A 227 -2.32 -7.71 -0.31
C ALA A 227 -3.64 -8.30 0.22
N HIS A 228 -3.91 -9.57 -0.08
CA HIS A 228 -5.10 -10.28 0.38
C HIS A 228 -5.17 -10.33 1.91
N ARG A 229 -4.06 -10.69 2.60
CA ARG A 229 -4.00 -10.70 4.07
C ARG A 229 -4.23 -9.34 4.70
N ALA A 230 -3.85 -8.26 4.01
CA ALA A 230 -4.07 -6.88 4.44
C ALA A 230 -5.50 -6.37 4.16
N GLY A 231 -6.39 -7.22 3.63
CA GLY A 231 -7.76 -6.85 3.28
C GLY A 231 -7.89 -6.01 2.00
N ILE A 232 -6.81 -5.92 1.20
CA ILE A 232 -6.81 -5.22 -0.08
C ILE A 232 -7.52 -6.09 -1.12
N LYS A 233 -8.46 -5.50 -1.84
CA LYS A 233 -9.28 -6.24 -2.81
C LYS A 233 -8.80 -6.11 -4.25
N ARG A 234 -8.06 -5.06 -4.57
CA ARG A 234 -7.67 -4.70 -5.94
C ARG A 234 -6.15 -4.59 -6.05
N VAL A 235 -5.57 -5.19 -7.09
CA VAL A 235 -4.11 -5.14 -7.29
C VAL A 235 -3.78 -4.77 -8.74
N ILE A 236 -2.92 -3.76 -8.91
CA ILE A 236 -2.31 -3.44 -10.20
C ILE A 236 -1.00 -4.23 -10.34
N LEU A 237 -0.90 -4.98 -11.42
CA LEU A 237 0.26 -5.78 -11.82
C LEU A 237 0.74 -5.40 -13.22
N PRO A 238 2.04 -5.52 -13.51
CA PRO A 238 2.52 -5.39 -14.88
C PRO A 238 1.86 -6.42 -15.81
N SER A 239 1.49 -6.03 -17.02
CA SER A 239 0.81 -6.91 -17.99
C SER A 239 1.59 -8.21 -18.26
N LYS A 240 2.92 -8.14 -18.25
CA LYS A 240 3.79 -9.30 -18.46
C LYS A 240 3.80 -10.29 -17.28
N ASN A 241 3.34 -9.87 -16.10
CA ASN A 241 3.18 -10.75 -14.94
C ASN A 241 1.84 -11.52 -14.92
N ARG A 242 0.99 -11.37 -15.93
CA ARG A 242 -0.23 -12.19 -16.06
C ARG A 242 0.09 -13.70 -16.05
N LYS A 243 1.25 -14.08 -16.56
CA LYS A 243 1.75 -15.47 -16.58
C LYS A 243 2.01 -16.04 -15.17
N ASP A 244 2.25 -15.18 -14.18
CA ASP A 244 2.57 -15.59 -12.80
C ASP A 244 1.31 -15.74 -11.93
N LEU A 245 0.14 -15.31 -12.43
CA LEU A 245 -1.12 -15.39 -11.71
C LEU A 245 -1.59 -16.83 -11.39
N PRO A 246 -1.32 -17.85 -12.24
CA PRO A 246 -1.65 -19.24 -11.90
C PRO A 246 -0.97 -19.77 -10.63
N ASP A 247 0.17 -19.19 -10.21
CA ASP A 247 0.88 -19.57 -8.98
C ASP A 247 0.16 -19.07 -7.71
N VAL A 248 -0.75 -18.10 -7.85
CA VAL A 248 -1.59 -17.61 -6.76
C VAL A 248 -2.73 -18.60 -6.52
N PRO A 249 -3.03 -19.00 -5.26
CA PRO A 249 -4.12 -19.90 -4.95
C PRO A 249 -5.46 -19.46 -5.55
N GLU A 250 -6.24 -20.39 -6.06
CA GLU A 250 -7.50 -20.12 -6.76
C GLU A 250 -8.51 -19.37 -5.88
N GLU A 251 -8.55 -19.68 -4.59
CA GLU A 251 -9.41 -19.03 -3.60
C GLU A 251 -9.12 -17.53 -3.55
N VAL A 252 -7.84 -17.15 -3.42
CA VAL A 252 -7.41 -15.74 -3.41
C VAL A 252 -7.70 -15.04 -4.74
N ARG A 253 -7.49 -15.76 -5.87
CA ARG A 253 -7.80 -15.20 -7.19
C ARG A 253 -9.29 -14.89 -7.40
N LYS A 254 -10.19 -15.61 -6.74
CA LYS A 254 -11.64 -15.37 -6.79
C LYS A 254 -12.10 -14.21 -5.91
N GLU A 255 -11.33 -13.90 -4.86
CA GLU A 255 -11.66 -12.86 -3.88
C GLU A 255 -11.04 -11.49 -4.22
N MET A 256 -10.13 -11.45 -5.20
CA MET A 256 -9.40 -10.24 -5.58
C MET A 256 -9.60 -9.87 -7.05
N GLU A 257 -9.57 -8.58 -7.33
CA GLU A 257 -9.60 -8.00 -8.68
C GLU A 257 -8.17 -7.65 -9.13
N PHE A 258 -7.79 -8.07 -10.34
CA PHE A 258 -6.46 -7.86 -10.91
C PHE A 258 -6.49 -6.96 -12.13
N HIS A 259 -5.78 -5.84 -12.06
CA HIS A 259 -5.59 -4.91 -13.16
C HIS A 259 -4.19 -5.08 -13.75
N PHE A 260 -4.11 -5.39 -15.03
CA PHE A 260 -2.84 -5.62 -15.73
C PHE A 260 -2.50 -4.43 -16.62
N CYS A 261 -1.47 -3.68 -16.25
CA CYS A 261 -1.08 -2.44 -16.91
C CYS A 261 0.26 -2.58 -17.64
N SER A 262 0.37 -1.93 -18.78
CA SER A 262 1.61 -1.82 -19.58
C SER A 262 2.20 -0.41 -19.52
N ARG A 263 1.37 0.57 -19.15
CA ARG A 263 1.71 2.00 -19.15
C ARG A 263 1.27 2.67 -17.86
N MET A 264 1.99 3.72 -17.47
CA MET A 264 1.65 4.50 -16.26
C MET A 264 0.34 5.25 -16.37
N GLU A 265 -0.07 5.64 -17.57
CA GLU A 265 -1.36 6.28 -17.82
C GLU A 265 -2.54 5.37 -17.40
N GLU A 266 -2.43 4.06 -17.67
CA GLU A 266 -3.42 3.05 -17.26
C GLU A 266 -3.42 2.91 -15.73
N VAL A 267 -2.24 2.84 -15.11
CA VAL A 267 -2.08 2.76 -13.65
C VAL A 267 -2.72 3.95 -12.97
N LEU A 268 -2.39 5.17 -13.41
CA LEU A 268 -2.90 6.41 -12.82
C LEU A 268 -4.42 6.53 -12.99
N GLY A 269 -4.94 6.12 -14.17
CA GLY A 269 -6.39 6.09 -14.40
C GLY A 269 -7.15 5.19 -13.44
N ILE A 270 -6.59 4.02 -13.10
CA ILE A 270 -7.18 3.08 -12.13
C ILE A 270 -7.00 3.59 -10.70
N ALA A 271 -5.79 4.05 -10.35
CA ALA A 271 -5.44 4.41 -8.97
C ALA A 271 -6.07 5.71 -8.48
N LEU A 272 -6.20 6.70 -9.36
CA LEU A 272 -6.71 8.04 -9.05
C LEU A 272 -8.14 8.27 -9.57
N GLY A 273 -8.62 7.42 -10.45
CA GLY A 273 -9.88 7.58 -11.16
C GLY A 273 -9.73 8.41 -12.45
N ALA A 274 -10.03 7.78 -13.59
CA ALA A 274 -9.83 8.39 -14.92
C ALA A 274 -10.57 9.73 -15.08
N ASP A 275 -11.80 9.82 -14.57
CA ASP A 275 -12.62 11.04 -14.66
C ASP A 275 -12.05 12.18 -13.81
N LYS A 276 -11.57 11.88 -12.58
CA LYS A 276 -10.93 12.85 -11.69
C LYS A 276 -9.65 13.40 -12.33
N LEU A 277 -8.86 12.51 -12.93
CA LEU A 277 -7.61 12.87 -13.58
C LEU A 277 -7.87 13.73 -14.83
N ALA A 278 -8.88 13.39 -15.63
CA ALA A 278 -9.31 14.19 -16.79
C ALA A 278 -9.78 15.58 -16.38
N ALA A 279 -10.63 15.68 -15.35
CA ALA A 279 -11.08 16.95 -14.81
C ALA A 279 -9.91 17.82 -14.31
N ARG A 280 -8.91 17.19 -13.63
CA ARG A 280 -7.72 17.89 -13.16
C ARG A 280 -6.86 18.42 -14.32
N LYS A 281 -6.68 17.63 -15.38
CA LYS A 281 -5.97 18.08 -16.60
C LYS A 281 -6.63 19.32 -17.19
N ALA A 282 -7.93 19.27 -17.42
CA ALA A 282 -8.68 20.40 -17.96
C ALA A 282 -8.56 21.66 -17.09
N GLN A 283 -8.60 21.51 -15.76
CA GLN A 283 -8.41 22.62 -14.84
C GLN A 283 -7.01 23.24 -14.96
N VAL A 284 -5.97 22.41 -15.00
CA VAL A 284 -4.56 22.89 -15.14
C VAL A 284 -4.37 23.61 -16.47
N GLU A 285 -4.91 23.10 -17.57
CA GLU A 285 -4.86 23.77 -18.88
C GLU A 285 -5.54 25.14 -18.85
N ALA A 286 -6.72 25.23 -18.21
CA ALA A 286 -7.44 26.50 -18.07
C ALA A 286 -6.64 27.51 -17.20
N ASP A 287 -6.07 27.06 -16.09
CA ASP A 287 -5.25 27.91 -15.20
C ASP A 287 -3.99 28.43 -15.92
N ILE A 288 -3.32 27.58 -16.70
CA ILE A 288 -2.16 27.99 -17.53
C ILE A 288 -2.58 29.03 -18.58
N ALA A 289 -3.68 28.79 -19.30
CA ALA A 289 -4.19 29.71 -20.31
C ALA A 289 -4.54 31.09 -19.71
N ALA A 290 -5.24 31.12 -18.57
CA ALA A 290 -5.57 32.34 -17.86
C ALA A 290 -4.32 33.13 -17.44
N ARG A 291 -3.31 32.44 -16.89
CA ARG A 291 -2.04 33.03 -16.47
C ARG A 291 -1.25 33.62 -17.65
N LEU A 292 -1.25 32.97 -18.80
CA LEU A 292 -0.63 33.47 -20.02
C LEU A 292 -1.33 34.72 -20.54
N ALA A 293 -2.66 34.71 -20.62
CA ALA A 293 -3.45 35.87 -21.03
C ALA A 293 -3.23 37.09 -20.13
N GLU A 294 -3.14 36.90 -18.80
CA GLU A 294 -2.84 37.99 -17.87
C GLU A 294 -1.43 38.55 -18.08
N LYS A 295 -0.42 37.71 -18.33
CA LYS A 295 0.95 38.14 -18.64
C LYS A 295 0.99 38.96 -19.93
N GLU A 296 0.25 38.54 -20.97
CA GLU A 296 0.17 39.30 -22.24
C GLU A 296 -0.52 40.65 -22.08
N ALA A 297 -1.65 40.70 -21.37
CA ALA A 297 -2.35 41.95 -21.08
C ALA A 297 -1.48 42.94 -20.30
N LYS A 298 -0.71 42.48 -19.29
CA LYS A 298 0.25 43.30 -18.57
C LYS A 298 1.39 43.83 -19.46
N LYS A 299 1.84 43.02 -20.42
CA LYS A 299 2.90 43.41 -21.38
C LYS A 299 2.40 44.48 -22.35
N GLN A 300 1.16 44.34 -22.86
CA GLN A 300 0.52 45.28 -23.74
C GLN A 300 0.23 46.62 -23.02
N GLY A 301 -0.29 46.59 -21.78
CA GLY A 301 -0.53 47.79 -20.98
C GLY A 301 0.74 48.54 -20.64
N ARG A 302 1.88 47.88 -20.44
CA ARG A 302 3.20 48.51 -20.25
C ARG A 302 3.74 49.12 -21.55
N ALA A 303 3.48 48.50 -22.70
CA ALA A 303 3.90 49.04 -23.98
C ALA A 303 3.08 50.30 -24.40
N ALA A 304 1.82 50.40 -23.93
CA ALA A 304 0.96 51.55 -24.21
C ALA A 304 1.18 52.77 -23.33
N ASN A 305 1.96 52.64 -22.23
CA ASN A 305 2.27 53.79 -21.32
C ASN A 305 3.76 53.84 -20.94
N PRO A 306 4.66 54.26 -21.88
CA PRO A 306 6.10 54.34 -21.66
C PRO A 306 6.53 55.43 -20.68
N GLU A 307 5.71 56.46 -20.43
CA GLU A 307 6.07 57.65 -19.61
C GLU A 307 5.93 57.42 -18.09
N ALA A 308 5.46 56.29 -17.61
CA ALA A 308 5.32 56.02 -16.18
C ALA A 308 6.59 55.44 -15.52
N GLN A 309 7.74 55.52 -16.19
CA GLN A 309 9.07 55.05 -15.70
C GLN A 309 10.16 56.13 -15.66
N ALA A 310 9.81 57.41 -15.67
CA ALA A 310 10.75 58.51 -15.47
C ALA A 310 10.69 59.03 -14.02
#